data_c8b20810217215288b2dff7ddc044446
#
_entry.id   c8b20810217215288b2dff7ddc044446
#
_cell.length_a   1.000
_cell.length_b   1.000
_cell.length_c   1.000
_cell.angle_alpha   90.00
_cell.angle_beta   90.00
_cell.angle_gamma   90.00
#
_symmetry.space_group_name_H-M   'P 1'
#
loop_
_entity.id
_entity.type
_entity.pdbx_description
1 polymer ?
#
loop_
_entity_poly.entity_id
_entity_poly.type
_entity_poly.pdbx_seq_one_letter_code
_entity_poly.pdbx_strand_id
1 'polypeptide(L)'
;GTLKVMHVSTSGDARVAASYSVVVGQIHGTEGHQNEPLKIFYKKFPGHKKGSVFWNYEINTAGNNDKRWDYSTAVWGDDMSVIGASPTSYPEEPKDGIELGEEFSYEVNVYNGIMYLTFTSKGHITKKFTKDLTKSVFAKYADIPQQVLTLFAAIGRDGVEEERAYAGQLQNFKQGAYNQTN
;
A
#
# COMPACT_ATOMS: atom_id res chain seq x y z
N GLY A 1 -11.43 13.98 1.61
CA GLY A 1 -11.91 13.86 0.23
C GLY A 1 -13.09 12.91 0.11
N THR A 2 -14.02 13.20 -0.78
CA THR A 2 -15.12 12.31 -1.17
C THR A 2 -15.07 12.13 -2.68
N LEU A 3 -15.10 10.89 -3.15
CA LEU A 3 -14.90 10.61 -4.58
C LEU A 3 -15.56 9.29 -5.02
N LYS A 4 -15.58 9.13 -6.32
CA LYS A 4 -15.93 7.88 -7.01
C LYS A 4 -14.82 7.58 -8.02
N VAL A 5 -14.30 6.38 -8.01
CA VAL A 5 -13.37 5.94 -9.06
C VAL A 5 -14.20 5.42 -10.23
N MET A 6 -14.08 6.03 -11.38
CA MET A 6 -14.84 5.65 -12.58
C MET A 6 -14.08 4.69 -13.48
N HIS A 7 -12.75 4.76 -13.45
CA HIS A 7 -11.87 3.95 -14.28
C HIS A 7 -10.57 3.61 -13.57
N VAL A 8 -10.02 2.45 -13.90
CA VAL A 8 -8.62 2.07 -13.68
C VAL A 8 -8.06 1.55 -15.00
N SER A 9 -6.74 1.39 -15.08
CA SER A 9 -6.12 0.73 -16.24
C SER A 9 -6.69 -0.66 -16.43
N THR A 10 -7.02 -1.00 -17.68
CA THR A 10 -7.50 -2.33 -18.07
C THR A 10 -6.41 -3.18 -18.71
N SER A 11 -5.23 -2.61 -18.90
CA SER A 11 -4.04 -3.30 -19.40
C SER A 11 -2.90 -3.18 -18.37
N GLY A 12 -2.08 -4.21 -18.31
CA GLY A 12 -0.94 -4.28 -17.39
C GLY A 12 -0.55 -5.73 -17.11
N ASP A 13 0.38 -5.90 -16.21
CA ASP A 13 0.82 -7.20 -15.73
C ASP A 13 0.23 -7.41 -14.32
N ALA A 14 -0.57 -8.46 -14.16
CA ALA A 14 -1.22 -8.75 -12.88
C ALA A 14 -0.24 -9.07 -11.75
N ARG A 15 0.99 -9.43 -12.06
CA ARG A 15 2.07 -9.65 -11.08
C ARG A 15 2.65 -8.35 -10.53
N VAL A 16 2.36 -7.21 -11.17
CA VAL A 16 2.86 -5.92 -10.75
C VAL A 16 1.88 -5.33 -9.72
N ALA A 17 2.38 -5.06 -8.51
CA ALA A 17 1.56 -4.60 -7.41
C ALA A 17 0.76 -3.33 -7.71
N ALA A 18 1.34 -2.37 -8.43
CA ALA A 18 0.69 -1.11 -8.80
C ALA A 18 -0.18 -1.19 -10.07
N SER A 19 -0.18 -2.31 -10.82
CA SER A 19 -1.03 -2.45 -12.00
C SER A 19 -2.51 -2.44 -11.63
N TYR A 20 -3.32 -1.94 -12.56
CA TYR A 20 -4.78 -1.86 -12.40
C TYR A 20 -5.25 -0.98 -11.25
N SER A 21 -4.41 0.00 -10.84
CA SER A 21 -4.69 0.88 -9.73
C SER A 21 -4.59 2.36 -10.11
N VAL A 22 -5.15 3.19 -9.24
CA VAL A 22 -5.03 4.64 -9.28
C VAL A 22 -4.80 5.17 -7.87
N VAL A 23 -3.92 6.16 -7.75
CA VAL A 23 -3.75 6.91 -6.50
C VAL A 23 -4.85 7.96 -6.42
N VAL A 24 -5.64 7.93 -5.36
CA VAL A 24 -6.78 8.83 -5.15
C VAL A 24 -6.53 9.88 -4.08
N GLY A 25 -5.42 9.77 -3.37
CA GLY A 25 -4.95 10.75 -2.38
C GLY A 25 -3.52 10.45 -1.97
N GLN A 26 -2.74 11.50 -1.71
CA GLN A 26 -1.37 11.33 -1.23
C GLN A 26 -0.91 12.54 -0.43
N ILE A 27 0.07 12.32 0.45
CA ILE A 27 0.91 13.35 1.03
C ILE A 27 2.29 13.18 0.40
N HIS A 28 2.83 14.24 -0.17
CA HIS A 28 4.12 14.22 -0.84
C HIS A 28 5.12 15.14 -0.11
N GLY A 29 6.37 14.71 0.01
CA GLY A 29 7.46 15.56 0.47
C GLY A 29 7.79 16.66 -0.55
N THR A 30 8.49 17.68 -0.11
CA THR A 30 8.85 18.82 -0.96
C THR A 30 10.01 18.54 -1.90
N GLU A 31 10.80 17.51 -1.60
CA GLU A 31 11.97 17.11 -2.38
C GLU A 31 11.81 15.72 -2.99
N GLY A 32 12.37 15.51 -4.16
CA GLY A 32 12.16 14.30 -4.95
C GLY A 32 12.62 12.98 -4.33
N HIS A 33 13.40 13.04 -3.25
CA HIS A 33 13.84 11.86 -2.50
C HIS A 33 13.11 11.69 -1.16
N GLN A 34 12.19 12.58 -0.85
CA GLN A 34 11.45 12.52 0.41
C GLN A 34 10.35 11.47 0.34
N ASN A 35 9.98 10.99 1.51
CA ASN A 35 8.90 10.04 1.67
C ASN A 35 7.57 10.60 1.18
N GLU A 36 6.78 9.71 0.66
CA GLU A 36 5.35 9.91 0.50
C GLU A 36 4.66 9.17 1.65
N PRO A 37 4.53 9.80 2.82
CA PRO A 37 4.05 9.12 4.02
C PRO A 37 2.64 8.60 3.89
N LEU A 38 1.93 8.98 2.83
CA LEU A 38 0.63 8.45 2.51
C LEU A 38 0.41 8.41 1.01
N LYS A 39 0.01 7.25 0.52
CA LYS A 39 -0.67 7.07 -0.76
C LYS A 39 -1.92 6.25 -0.53
N ILE A 40 -3.06 6.73 -0.98
CA ILE A 40 -4.34 6.01 -0.96
C ILE A 40 -4.61 5.52 -2.37
N PHE A 41 -4.85 4.23 -2.51
CA PHE A 41 -5.07 3.56 -3.78
C PHE A 41 -6.48 3.00 -3.87
N TYR A 42 -6.98 2.96 -5.09
CA TYR A 42 -8.03 2.06 -5.52
C TYR A 42 -7.46 1.12 -6.59
N LYS A 43 -7.70 -0.17 -6.48
CA LYS A 43 -7.20 -1.20 -7.41
C LYS A 43 -8.32 -2.17 -7.76
N LYS A 44 -8.49 -2.44 -9.06
CA LYS A 44 -9.51 -3.40 -9.53
C LYS A 44 -9.01 -4.16 -10.74
N PHE A 45 -8.92 -5.46 -10.63
CA PHE A 45 -8.52 -6.32 -11.74
C PHE A 45 -9.62 -6.42 -12.81
N PRO A 46 -9.24 -6.65 -14.08
CA PRO A 46 -10.20 -6.93 -15.13
C PRO A 46 -11.13 -8.10 -14.78
N GLY A 47 -12.41 -7.98 -15.13
CA GLY A 47 -13.42 -8.99 -14.84
C GLY A 47 -14.05 -8.93 -13.45
N HIS A 48 -13.39 -8.28 -12.47
CA HIS A 48 -13.98 -8.07 -11.16
C HIS A 48 -15.06 -6.98 -11.19
N LYS A 49 -16.08 -7.11 -10.38
CA LYS A 49 -17.05 -6.04 -10.10
C LYS A 49 -16.48 -5.08 -9.08
N LYS A 50 -15.89 -5.63 -8.03
CA LYS A 50 -15.31 -4.90 -6.90
C LYS A 50 -13.81 -4.74 -7.03
N GLY A 51 -13.33 -3.61 -6.54
CA GLY A 51 -11.91 -3.34 -6.34
C GLY A 51 -11.59 -3.15 -4.87
N SER A 52 -10.33 -2.99 -4.57
CA SER A 52 -9.81 -2.79 -3.21
C SER A 52 -9.42 -1.34 -2.99
N VAL A 53 -9.70 -0.83 -1.80
CA VAL A 53 -9.15 0.43 -1.29
C VAL A 53 -8.11 0.09 -0.23
N PHE A 54 -6.91 0.61 -0.38
CA PHE A 54 -5.81 0.43 0.57
C PHE A 54 -4.96 1.69 0.64
N TRP A 55 -4.14 1.80 1.66
CA TRP A 55 -3.19 2.88 1.77
C TRP A 55 -1.78 2.35 2.04
N ASN A 56 -0.79 3.07 1.56
CA ASN A 56 0.61 2.80 1.79
C ASN A 56 1.23 3.89 2.64
N TYR A 57 2.09 3.47 3.54
CA TYR A 57 3.08 4.30 4.20
C TYR A 57 4.43 4.03 3.56
N GLU A 58 5.02 5.02 2.94
CA GLU A 58 6.31 4.89 2.29
C GLU A 58 7.42 5.40 3.21
N ILE A 59 8.51 4.66 3.27
CA ILE A 59 9.78 5.11 3.81
C ILE A 59 10.79 5.11 2.67
N ASN A 60 11.46 6.24 2.52
CA ASN A 60 12.49 6.42 1.50
C ASN A 60 13.76 6.98 2.14
N THR A 61 14.91 6.68 1.55
CA THR A 61 16.20 7.22 1.97
C THR A 61 16.85 7.89 0.78
N ALA A 62 17.23 9.15 0.94
CA ALA A 62 17.88 9.93 -0.11
C ALA A 62 19.03 9.16 -0.78
N GLY A 63 18.97 9.07 -2.09
CA GLY A 63 20.02 8.45 -2.90
C GLY A 63 20.17 6.94 -2.75
N ASN A 64 19.24 6.25 -2.07
CA ASN A 64 19.34 4.80 -1.88
C ASN A 64 17.98 4.12 -1.97
N ASN A 65 17.61 3.71 -3.19
CA ASN A 65 16.38 2.98 -3.45
C ASN A 65 16.32 1.59 -2.79
N ASP A 66 17.45 1.01 -2.40
CA ASP A 66 17.49 -0.28 -1.71
C ASP A 66 16.91 -0.21 -0.30
N LYS A 67 16.79 1.01 0.23
CA LYS A 67 16.19 1.30 1.53
C LYS A 67 14.79 1.88 1.44
N ARG A 68 14.21 1.87 0.26
CA ARG A 68 12.80 2.23 0.07
C ARG A 68 11.89 1.05 0.33
N TRP A 69 10.79 1.32 0.97
CA TRP A 69 9.73 0.35 1.19
C TRP A 69 8.39 1.00 1.43
N ASP A 70 7.35 0.28 1.05
CA ASP A 70 5.96 0.66 1.17
C ASP A 70 5.23 -0.31 2.10
N TYR A 71 4.58 0.24 3.10
CA TYR A 71 3.68 -0.46 3.98
C TYR A 71 2.29 -0.40 3.45
N SER A 72 1.75 -1.50 3.01
CA SER A 72 0.39 -1.55 2.50
C SER A 72 -0.59 -2.06 3.54
N THR A 73 -1.71 -1.37 3.70
CA THR A 73 -2.78 -1.73 4.63
C THR A 73 -4.13 -1.65 3.92
N ALA A 74 -4.86 -2.77 3.93
CA ALA A 74 -6.19 -2.81 3.35
C ALA A 74 -7.18 -1.96 4.15
N VAL A 75 -8.04 -1.25 3.43
CA VAL A 75 -9.23 -0.57 3.99
C VAL A 75 -10.45 -1.43 3.74
N TRP A 76 -10.77 -1.67 2.47
CA TRP A 76 -11.78 -2.61 2.02
C TRP A 76 -11.20 -3.44 0.88
N GLY A 77 -11.39 -4.73 0.94
CA GLY A 77 -10.75 -5.68 0.04
C GLY A 77 -9.32 -5.98 0.44
N ASP A 78 -8.46 -6.10 -0.55
CA ASP A 78 -7.07 -6.52 -0.41
C ASP A 78 -6.12 -5.33 -0.32
N ASP A 79 -4.91 -5.59 0.16
CA ASP A 79 -3.81 -4.63 0.08
C ASP A 79 -3.01 -4.76 -1.22
N MET A 80 -1.98 -3.93 -1.38
CA MET A 80 -1.13 -3.92 -2.58
C MET A 80 -0.39 -5.24 -2.82
N SER A 81 -0.18 -6.07 -1.81
CA SER A 81 0.58 -7.32 -1.93
C SER A 81 -0.16 -8.41 -2.72
N VAL A 82 -1.48 -8.26 -2.88
CA VAL A 82 -2.28 -9.22 -3.64
C VAL A 82 -2.11 -8.97 -5.14
N ILE A 83 -1.49 -9.94 -5.80
CA ILE A 83 -1.16 -9.90 -7.23
C ILE A 83 -1.54 -11.21 -7.91
N GLY A 84 -1.52 -11.20 -9.23
CA GLY A 84 -1.79 -12.39 -10.03
C GLY A 84 -0.65 -13.39 -10.07
N ALA A 85 -0.96 -14.63 -10.36
CA ALA A 85 0.03 -15.70 -10.53
C ALA A 85 0.78 -15.61 -11.87
N SER A 86 0.21 -14.96 -12.87
CA SER A 86 0.81 -14.68 -14.18
C SER A 86 0.36 -13.31 -14.67
N PRO A 87 0.91 -12.78 -15.79
CA PRO A 87 0.50 -11.46 -16.30
C PRO A 87 -1.00 -11.28 -16.52
N THR A 88 -1.71 -12.37 -16.80
CA THR A 88 -3.14 -12.38 -17.13
C THR A 88 -3.99 -13.25 -16.18
N SER A 89 -3.39 -13.80 -15.13
CA SER A 89 -4.10 -14.55 -14.11
C SER A 89 -4.38 -13.65 -12.92
N TYR A 90 -5.62 -13.31 -12.71
CA TYR A 90 -6.04 -12.40 -11.66
C TYR A 90 -6.33 -13.15 -10.35
N PRO A 91 -6.11 -12.54 -9.18
CA PRO A 91 -6.55 -13.10 -7.90
C PRO A 91 -8.09 -13.16 -7.81
N GLU A 92 -8.60 -13.74 -6.76
CA GLU A 92 -10.05 -13.71 -6.49
C GLU A 92 -10.55 -12.27 -6.24
N GLU A 93 -11.81 -12.04 -6.59
CA GLU A 93 -12.48 -10.78 -6.33
C GLU A 93 -12.63 -10.54 -4.82
N PRO A 94 -12.29 -9.34 -4.30
CA PRO A 94 -12.43 -9.05 -2.89
C PRO A 94 -13.90 -9.02 -2.46
N LYS A 95 -14.22 -9.73 -1.37
CA LYS A 95 -15.60 -9.87 -0.90
C LYS A 95 -16.21 -8.56 -0.39
N ASP A 96 -15.42 -7.76 0.30
CA ASP A 96 -15.81 -6.49 0.91
C ASP A 96 -15.27 -5.26 0.16
N GLY A 97 -14.90 -5.43 -1.11
CA GLY A 97 -14.39 -4.36 -1.97
C GLY A 97 -15.45 -3.34 -2.39
N ILE A 98 -15.00 -2.26 -3.00
CA ILE A 98 -15.78 -1.12 -3.52
C ILE A 98 -15.96 -1.26 -5.03
N GLU A 99 -17.15 -1.00 -5.57
CA GLU A 99 -17.40 -1.03 -7.01
C GLU A 99 -16.95 0.27 -7.70
N LEU A 100 -16.67 0.22 -9.01
CA LEU A 100 -16.49 1.45 -9.79
C LEU A 100 -17.78 2.28 -9.74
N GLY A 101 -17.63 3.59 -9.55
CA GLY A 101 -18.76 4.51 -9.40
C GLY A 101 -19.37 4.53 -7.99
N GLU A 102 -18.98 3.63 -7.12
CA GLU A 102 -19.36 3.69 -5.72
C GLU A 102 -18.60 4.80 -5.00
N GLU A 103 -19.31 5.56 -4.16
CA GLU A 103 -18.74 6.70 -3.45
C GLU A 103 -18.11 6.27 -2.13
N PHE A 104 -16.90 6.75 -1.90
CA PHE A 104 -16.26 6.67 -0.61
C PHE A 104 -15.55 7.96 -0.23
N SER A 105 -15.30 8.12 1.05
CA SER A 105 -14.62 9.27 1.61
C SER A 105 -13.41 8.83 2.43
N TYR A 106 -12.41 9.70 2.46
CA TYR A 106 -11.32 9.59 3.41
C TYR A 106 -11.06 10.93 4.09
N GLU A 107 -10.65 10.85 5.32
CA GLU A 107 -10.16 11.97 6.11
C GLU A 107 -8.76 11.65 6.61
N VAL A 108 -7.84 12.60 6.47
CA VAL A 108 -6.46 12.49 6.91
C VAL A 108 -6.14 13.68 7.81
N ASN A 109 -5.75 13.40 9.04
CA ASN A 109 -5.29 14.39 10.00
C ASN A 109 -3.92 14.00 10.52
N VAL A 110 -2.99 14.96 10.56
CA VAL A 110 -1.70 14.77 11.20
C VAL A 110 -1.59 15.76 12.36
N TYR A 111 -1.43 15.23 13.55
CA TYR A 111 -1.29 16.03 14.75
C TYR A 111 -0.23 15.42 15.69
N ASN A 112 0.68 16.25 16.16
CA ASN A 112 1.82 15.83 17.02
C ASN A 112 2.60 14.62 16.45
N GLY A 113 2.81 14.58 15.13
CA GLY A 113 3.53 13.51 14.48
C GLY A 113 2.76 12.20 14.32
N ILE A 114 1.49 12.17 14.71
CA ILE A 114 0.60 11.01 14.49
C ILE A 114 -0.32 11.30 13.32
N MET A 115 -0.35 10.41 12.35
CA MET A 115 -1.30 10.43 11.25
C MET A 115 -2.53 9.59 11.61
N TYR A 116 -3.70 10.18 11.48
CA TYR A 116 -5.01 9.57 11.68
C TYR A 116 -5.72 9.48 10.35
N LEU A 117 -6.21 8.31 10.01
CA LEU A 117 -6.95 8.04 8.79
C LEU A 117 -8.34 7.52 9.13
N THR A 118 -9.36 8.06 8.48
CA THR A 118 -10.72 7.54 8.57
C THR A 118 -11.26 7.35 7.16
N PHE A 119 -11.82 6.17 6.89
CA PHE A 119 -12.45 5.84 5.62
C PHE A 119 -13.91 5.47 5.84
N THR A 120 -14.79 6.03 5.03
CA THR A 120 -16.22 5.80 5.09
C THR A 120 -16.80 5.56 3.70
N SER A 121 -17.71 4.61 3.59
CA SER A 121 -18.57 4.41 2.42
C SER A 121 -19.90 3.83 2.88
N LYS A 122 -20.96 4.17 2.14
CA LYS A 122 -22.31 3.69 2.47
C LYS A 122 -22.37 2.16 2.29
N GLY A 123 -22.80 1.48 3.32
CA GLY A 123 -22.91 0.00 3.28
C GLY A 123 -21.63 -0.73 3.68
N HIS A 124 -20.53 -0.03 3.91
CA HIS A 124 -19.28 -0.58 4.39
C HIS A 124 -18.98 -0.18 5.83
N ILE A 125 -18.19 -1.01 6.50
CA ILE A 125 -17.72 -0.69 7.86
C ILE A 125 -16.74 0.48 7.78
N THR A 126 -16.95 1.52 8.58
CA THR A 126 -16.00 2.60 8.75
C THR A 126 -14.66 2.06 9.28
N LYS A 127 -13.57 2.39 8.61
CA LYS A 127 -12.23 1.98 8.99
C LYS A 127 -11.43 3.17 9.51
N LYS A 128 -10.70 2.96 10.60
CA LYS A 128 -9.84 3.97 11.21
C LYS A 128 -8.46 3.39 11.45
N PHE A 129 -7.44 4.18 11.13
CA PHE A 129 -6.05 3.80 11.30
C PHE A 129 -5.27 4.94 11.95
N THR A 130 -4.17 4.59 12.59
CA THR A 130 -3.20 5.55 13.11
C THR A 130 -1.78 5.12 12.73
N LYS A 131 -0.93 6.10 12.42
CA LYS A 131 0.49 5.86 12.16
C LYS A 131 1.32 6.92 12.87
N ASP A 132 2.22 6.47 13.72
CA ASP A 132 3.22 7.34 14.34
C ASP A 132 4.34 7.63 13.32
N LEU A 133 4.39 8.86 12.84
CA LEU A 133 5.37 9.33 11.86
C LEU A 133 6.71 9.69 12.52
N THR A 134 6.76 9.79 13.85
CA THR A 134 7.97 10.15 14.60
C THR A 134 8.86 8.95 14.87
N LYS A 135 8.33 7.74 14.72
CA LYS A 135 9.05 6.50 14.97
C LYS A 135 9.48 5.85 13.68
N SER A 136 10.74 5.50 13.61
CA SER A 136 11.20 4.59 12.57
C SER A 136 10.46 3.25 12.73
N VAL A 137 10.04 2.68 11.62
CA VAL A 137 9.48 1.32 11.62
C VAL A 137 10.47 0.28 12.17
N PHE A 138 11.77 0.58 12.08
CA PHE A 138 12.82 -0.28 12.64
C PHE A 138 13.03 -0.08 14.14
N ALA A 139 12.49 0.96 14.77
CA ALA A 139 12.75 1.26 16.17
C ALA A 139 12.33 0.13 17.12
N LYS A 140 11.25 -0.56 16.80
CA LYS A 140 10.76 -1.69 17.60
C LYS A 140 11.52 -2.99 17.38
N TYR A 141 12.47 -3.00 16.47
CA TYR A 141 13.38 -4.09 16.17
C TYR A 141 14.83 -3.76 16.54
N ALA A 142 15.02 -2.88 17.51
CA ALA A 142 16.35 -2.44 17.92
C ALA A 142 17.26 -3.62 18.33
N ASP A 143 16.68 -4.69 18.84
CA ASP A 143 17.39 -5.89 19.24
C ASP A 143 17.66 -6.89 18.10
N ILE A 144 17.11 -6.63 16.92
CA ILE A 144 17.34 -7.48 15.74
C ILE A 144 18.71 -7.12 15.14
N PRO A 145 19.58 -8.10 14.88
CA PRO A 145 20.85 -7.85 14.25
C PRO A 145 20.72 -7.05 12.95
N GLN A 146 21.60 -6.07 12.73
CA GLN A 146 21.54 -5.17 11.59
C GLN A 146 21.51 -5.92 10.24
N GLN A 147 22.15 -7.08 10.15
CA GLN A 147 22.13 -7.90 8.93
C GLN A 147 20.72 -8.39 8.58
N VAL A 148 19.92 -8.71 9.60
CA VAL A 148 18.53 -9.13 9.42
C VAL A 148 17.68 -7.94 8.96
N LEU A 149 17.83 -6.78 9.58
CA LEU A 149 17.14 -5.57 9.19
C LEU A 149 17.49 -5.16 7.74
N THR A 150 18.75 -5.27 7.38
CA THR A 150 19.21 -5.02 6.00
C THR A 150 18.57 -5.99 5.00
N LEU A 151 18.43 -7.25 5.37
CA LEU A 151 17.75 -8.23 4.54
C LEU A 151 16.28 -7.86 4.32
N PHE A 152 15.57 -7.49 5.37
CA PHE A 152 14.16 -7.06 5.25
C PHE A 152 14.03 -5.80 4.39
N ALA A 153 14.90 -4.83 4.57
CA ALA A 153 14.92 -3.64 3.73
C ALA A 153 15.16 -3.99 2.25
N ALA A 154 16.14 -4.85 1.97
CA ALA A 154 16.47 -5.27 0.61
C ALA A 154 15.33 -6.01 -0.10
N ILE A 155 14.47 -6.68 0.63
CA ILE A 155 13.28 -7.35 0.08
C ILE A 155 12.01 -6.49 0.18
N GLY A 156 12.14 -5.23 0.60
CA GLY A 156 11.03 -4.29 0.65
C GLY A 156 10.04 -4.52 1.80
N ARG A 157 10.51 -5.11 2.91
CA ARG A 157 9.67 -5.36 4.09
C ARG A 157 10.35 -4.86 5.34
N ASP A 158 9.58 -4.30 6.24
CA ASP A 158 10.11 -3.77 7.48
C ASP A 158 9.97 -4.70 8.64
N GLY A 159 9.42 -5.76 8.49
CA GLY A 159 9.40 -6.47 9.65
C GLY A 159 8.68 -7.74 9.78
N VAL A 160 9.20 -8.41 10.72
CA VAL A 160 8.70 -9.69 11.17
C VAL A 160 7.46 -9.57 12.03
N GLU A 161 7.17 -8.38 12.54
CA GLU A 161 5.94 -8.17 13.31
C GLU A 161 4.69 -8.24 12.45
N GLU A 162 4.89 -7.93 11.19
CA GLU A 162 3.85 -8.08 10.23
C GLU A 162 3.76 -9.54 9.85
N GLU A 163 2.63 -10.12 10.08
CA GLU A 163 2.35 -11.48 9.62
C GLU A 163 2.59 -11.65 8.13
N ARG A 164 2.53 -10.55 7.43
CA ARG A 164 2.87 -10.45 6.02
C ARG A 164 4.33 -10.66 5.72
N ALA A 165 5.17 -10.73 6.73
CA ALA A 165 6.58 -11.04 6.58
C ALA A 165 6.84 -12.46 6.07
N TYR A 166 5.83 -13.24 5.82
CA TYR A 166 5.99 -14.54 5.23
C TYR A 166 6.35 -14.47 3.73
N ALA A 167 6.96 -15.53 3.25
CA ALA A 167 7.66 -15.55 1.96
C ALA A 167 6.83 -15.07 0.76
N GLY A 168 5.57 -15.44 0.66
CA GLY A 168 4.72 -15.07 -0.47
C GLY A 168 4.52 -13.56 -0.59
N GLN A 169 4.23 -12.89 0.51
CA GLN A 169 4.08 -11.43 0.51
C GLN A 169 5.41 -10.70 0.34
N LEU A 170 6.47 -11.24 0.93
CA LEU A 170 7.81 -10.68 0.71
C LEU A 170 8.18 -10.68 -0.76
N GLN A 171 7.91 -11.74 -1.48
CA GLN A 171 8.16 -11.79 -2.92
C GLN A 171 7.30 -10.80 -3.68
N ASN A 172 6.03 -10.71 -3.38
CA ASN A 172 5.11 -9.79 -4.02
C ASN A 172 5.52 -8.34 -3.76
N PHE A 173 5.88 -8.05 -2.53
CA PHE A 173 6.33 -6.73 -2.14
C PHE A 173 7.64 -6.36 -2.83
N LYS A 174 8.59 -7.27 -2.86
CA LYS A 174 9.84 -7.09 -3.60
C LYS A 174 9.60 -6.85 -5.09
N GLN A 175 8.70 -7.61 -5.70
CA GLN A 175 8.34 -7.41 -7.09
C GLN A 175 7.73 -6.03 -7.33
N GLY A 176 6.82 -5.60 -6.45
CA GLY A 176 6.22 -4.28 -6.52
C GLY A 176 7.24 -3.16 -6.35
N ALA A 177 8.10 -3.25 -5.36
CA ALA A 177 9.16 -2.29 -5.13
C ALA A 177 10.14 -2.23 -6.29
N TYR A 178 10.55 -3.38 -6.82
CA TYR A 178 11.44 -3.45 -7.96
C TYR A 178 10.85 -2.81 -9.22
N ASN A 179 9.58 -3.04 -9.48
CA ASN A 179 8.90 -2.48 -10.66
C ASN A 179 8.59 -0.98 -10.54
N GLN A 180 8.64 -0.41 -9.34
CA GLN A 180 8.53 1.03 -9.14
C GLN A 180 9.85 1.77 -9.36
N THR A 181 10.96 1.07 -9.38
CA THR A 181 12.31 1.64 -9.56
C THR A 181 12.83 1.56 -11.01
N ASN A 182 12.10 0.94 -11.88
CA ASN A 182 12.33 0.87 -13.32
C ASN A 182 11.17 1.57 -14.04
#